data_268016885982e6d8a6601770c328c2fa
#
_entry.id   268016885982e6d8a6601770c328c2fa
#
_cell.length_a   1.000
_cell.length_b   1.000
_cell.length_c   1.000
_cell.angle_alpha   90.00
_cell.angle_beta   90.00
_cell.angle_gamma   90.00
#
_symmetry.space_group_name_H-M   'P 1'
#
loop_
_entity.id
_entity.type
_entity.pdbx_description
1 polymer ?
#
loop_
_entity_poly.entity_id
_entity_poly.type
_entity_poly.pdbx_seq_one_letter_code
_entity_poly.pdbx_strand_id
1 'polypeptide(L)'
;MSSIDEKRVHGPNADPVALFVASETGLARVTAVGARIGEIELVDRDAVHDLALHDGRIAAATEEDVFLGIGADAEPTGFGAATAIGSDGTLLAAAPDGTVARRRDGEWTDVGTIEEPRAIDGDLVAAANGVYRCSDTDCQHVGLDAAADVAAAGTPHAATADGLYRLGNGWLQAVEGSFAMVSADRSTADPGALGRAHAATDGALYGHADGGWTTIDGVQKRVVDVTYTGTRAEAAGGVYAVTAGGTLLSQSDGGWRDHPLGLRSVPAIVARPDRNSV
;
A
#
# COMPACT_ATOMS: atom_id res chain seq x y z
N MET A 1 -30.71 -45.02 17.51
CA MET A 1 -30.08 -43.79 18.02
C MET A 1 -28.92 -43.48 17.08
N SER A 2 -29.14 -42.59 16.17
CA SER A 2 -28.16 -42.27 15.14
C SER A 2 -27.40 -41.02 15.60
N SER A 3 -26.09 -41.19 15.77
CA SER A 3 -25.17 -40.11 16.12
C SER A 3 -25.04 -39.15 14.92
N ILE A 4 -25.33 -37.88 15.17
CA ILE A 4 -25.06 -36.81 14.22
C ILE A 4 -23.57 -36.49 14.33
N ASP A 5 -22.77 -37.03 13.41
CA ASP A 5 -21.41 -36.55 13.17
C ASP A 5 -21.47 -35.14 12.61
N GLU A 6 -21.21 -34.16 13.47
CA GLU A 6 -20.90 -32.80 13.06
C GLU A 6 -19.63 -32.80 12.20
N LYS A 7 -19.80 -32.85 10.89
CA LYS A 7 -18.72 -32.49 9.97
C LYS A 7 -18.33 -31.02 10.20
N ARG A 8 -17.36 -30.80 11.08
CA ARG A 8 -16.59 -29.55 11.09
C ARG A 8 -15.84 -29.47 9.78
N VAL A 9 -16.36 -28.70 8.86
CA VAL A 9 -15.61 -28.27 7.67
C VAL A 9 -14.56 -27.28 8.19
N HIS A 10 -13.38 -27.81 8.50
CA HIS A 10 -12.19 -26.99 8.66
C HIS A 10 -11.76 -26.57 7.24
N GLY A 11 -12.23 -25.39 6.80
CA GLY A 11 -11.49 -24.65 5.78
C GLY A 11 -10.11 -24.29 6.34
N PRO A 12 -9.09 -24.05 5.49
CA PRO A 12 -7.78 -23.63 5.99
C PRO A 12 -7.98 -22.43 6.90
N ASN A 13 -7.55 -22.54 8.16
CA ASN A 13 -7.53 -21.43 9.11
C ASN A 13 -6.50 -20.43 8.58
N ALA A 14 -6.96 -19.37 7.90
CA ALA A 14 -6.11 -18.24 7.65
C ALA A 14 -5.77 -17.61 9.01
N ASP A 15 -4.49 -17.34 9.25
CA ASP A 15 -4.05 -16.66 10.45
C ASP A 15 -4.62 -15.22 10.48
N PRO A 16 -4.92 -14.69 11.68
CA PRO A 16 -5.33 -13.31 11.81
C PRO A 16 -4.25 -12.36 11.30
N VAL A 17 -4.65 -11.30 10.61
CA VAL A 17 -3.78 -10.21 10.21
C VAL A 17 -4.33 -8.90 10.73
N ALA A 18 -3.44 -7.97 11.09
CA ALA A 18 -3.82 -6.62 11.42
C ALA A 18 -3.65 -5.72 10.18
N LEU A 19 -4.73 -5.08 9.78
CA LEU A 19 -4.73 -4.04 8.77
C LEU A 19 -4.71 -2.68 9.47
N PHE A 20 -3.90 -1.76 8.99
CA PHE A 20 -3.84 -0.39 9.47
C PHE A 20 -4.31 0.53 8.36
N VAL A 21 -5.30 1.36 8.68
CA VAL A 21 -5.96 2.26 7.73
C VAL A 21 -5.75 3.69 8.19
N ALA A 22 -5.05 4.47 7.37
CA ALA A 22 -4.83 5.89 7.57
C ALA A 22 -6.10 6.70 7.28
N SER A 23 -6.33 7.77 8.01
CA SER A 23 -7.43 8.71 7.74
C SER A 23 -7.13 10.10 8.30
N GLU A 24 -7.92 11.10 7.92
CA GLU A 24 -7.90 12.44 8.51
C GLU A 24 -8.24 12.46 10.02
N THR A 25 -8.89 11.41 10.52
CA THR A 25 -9.30 11.29 11.93
C THR A 25 -8.38 10.39 12.74
N GLY A 26 -7.32 9.87 12.14
CA GLY A 26 -6.32 9.05 12.78
C GLY A 26 -6.05 7.72 12.10
N LEU A 27 -5.40 6.83 12.82
CA LEU A 27 -5.02 5.49 12.40
C LEU A 27 -5.98 4.45 12.99
N ALA A 28 -6.67 3.70 12.15
CA ALA A 28 -7.49 2.58 12.57
C ALA A 28 -6.77 1.24 12.40
N ARG A 29 -6.86 0.38 13.41
CA ARG A 29 -6.49 -1.03 13.33
C ARG A 29 -7.73 -1.87 13.06
N VAL A 30 -7.65 -2.77 12.09
CA VAL A 30 -8.73 -3.67 11.69
C VAL A 30 -8.20 -5.09 11.71
N THR A 31 -8.84 -5.98 12.47
CA THR A 31 -8.48 -7.40 12.46
C THR A 31 -9.18 -8.11 11.30
N ALA A 32 -8.45 -8.88 10.54
CA ALA A 32 -9.00 -9.66 9.43
C ALA A 32 -8.56 -11.13 9.49
N VAL A 33 -9.45 -12.05 9.10
CA VAL A 33 -9.19 -13.49 8.95
C VAL A 33 -9.73 -13.91 7.58
N GLY A 34 -8.87 -14.02 6.58
CA GLY A 34 -9.30 -14.13 5.19
C GLY A 34 -10.22 -12.96 4.82
N ALA A 35 -11.35 -13.22 4.19
CA ALA A 35 -12.29 -12.16 3.80
C ALA A 35 -13.21 -11.67 4.94
N ARG A 36 -13.03 -12.13 6.17
CA ARG A 36 -13.83 -11.72 7.32
C ARG A 36 -13.15 -10.60 8.07
N ILE A 37 -13.86 -9.52 8.29
CA ILE A 37 -13.41 -8.38 9.09
C ILE A 37 -13.96 -8.53 10.50
N GLY A 38 -13.08 -8.41 11.49
CA GLY A 38 -13.39 -8.50 12.91
C GLY A 38 -13.46 -7.12 13.57
N GLU A 39 -12.67 -6.94 14.62
CA GLU A 39 -12.66 -5.71 15.42
C GLU A 39 -12.02 -4.54 14.65
N ILE A 40 -12.60 -3.36 14.85
CA ILE A 40 -12.10 -2.09 14.33
C ILE A 40 -11.83 -1.18 15.54
N GLU A 41 -10.61 -0.74 15.68
CA GLU A 41 -10.14 0.12 16.78
C GLU A 41 -9.42 1.35 16.23
N LEU A 42 -9.71 2.54 16.74
CA LEU A 42 -8.93 3.73 16.46
C LEU A 42 -7.73 3.73 17.44
N VAL A 43 -6.52 3.50 16.91
CA VAL A 43 -5.29 3.35 17.72
C VAL A 43 -4.49 4.64 17.84
N ASP A 44 -4.74 5.60 16.95
CA ASP A 44 -4.20 6.95 16.99
C ASP A 44 -5.25 7.95 16.48
N ARG A 45 -5.17 9.21 16.93
CA ARG A 45 -6.12 10.28 16.57
C ARG A 45 -5.52 11.39 15.72
N ASP A 46 -4.22 11.34 15.46
CA ASP A 46 -3.54 12.30 14.61
C ASP A 46 -3.70 11.90 13.14
N ALA A 47 -3.97 12.88 12.28
CA ALA A 47 -4.15 12.63 10.84
C ALA A 47 -2.91 11.94 10.25
N VAL A 48 -3.14 10.86 9.52
CA VAL A 48 -2.08 10.09 8.87
C VAL A 48 -2.23 10.21 7.36
N HIS A 49 -1.16 10.64 6.69
CA HIS A 49 -1.13 10.91 5.26
C HIS A 49 -0.73 9.69 4.43
N ASP A 50 0.17 8.85 4.97
CA ASP A 50 0.66 7.66 4.27
C ASP A 50 1.20 6.62 5.27
N LEU A 51 1.30 5.36 4.84
CA LEU A 51 1.72 4.23 5.65
C LEU A 51 2.70 3.33 4.91
N ALA A 52 3.71 2.85 5.62
CA ALA A 52 4.60 1.79 5.14
C ALA A 52 4.81 0.72 6.21
N LEU A 53 5.11 -0.50 5.77
CA LEU A 53 5.61 -1.56 6.66
C LEU A 53 7.14 -1.59 6.59
N HIS A 54 7.80 -1.31 7.73
CA HIS A 54 9.24 -1.30 7.85
C HIS A 54 9.68 -2.20 9.02
N ASP A 55 10.46 -3.23 8.74
CA ASP A 55 10.95 -4.22 9.71
C ASP A 55 9.86 -4.77 10.65
N GLY A 56 8.65 -4.96 10.09
CA GLY A 56 7.47 -5.44 10.81
C GLY A 56 6.85 -4.42 11.75
N ARG A 57 7.28 -3.16 11.73
CA ARG A 57 6.65 -2.00 12.40
C ARG A 57 5.90 -1.17 11.35
N ILE A 58 4.84 -0.51 11.79
CA ILE A 58 4.15 0.48 10.95
C ILE A 58 4.97 1.77 10.98
N ALA A 59 5.25 2.32 9.81
CA ALA A 59 5.73 3.68 9.65
C ALA A 59 4.57 4.55 9.17
N ALA A 60 4.31 5.65 9.83
CA ALA A 60 3.21 6.57 9.54
C ALA A 60 3.75 7.98 9.24
N ALA A 61 3.39 8.51 8.09
CA ALA A 61 3.66 9.90 7.71
C ALA A 61 2.54 10.80 8.25
N THR A 62 2.88 11.85 9.00
CA THR A 62 1.94 12.79 9.58
C THR A 62 2.36 14.25 9.35
N GLU A 63 1.55 15.22 9.81
CA GLU A 63 1.91 16.63 9.78
C GLU A 63 3.02 17.00 10.78
N GLU A 64 3.30 16.17 11.78
CA GLU A 64 4.29 16.46 12.83
C GLU A 64 5.61 15.76 12.57
N ASP A 65 5.57 14.46 12.29
CA ASP A 65 6.77 13.62 12.09
C ASP A 65 6.41 12.35 11.30
N VAL A 66 7.42 11.57 10.96
CA VAL A 66 7.31 10.16 10.64
C VAL A 66 7.40 9.37 11.95
N PHE A 67 6.35 8.61 12.27
CA PHE A 67 6.33 7.77 13.47
C PHE A 67 6.61 6.30 13.10
N LEU A 68 7.38 5.62 13.95
CA LEU A 68 7.55 4.17 13.91
C LEU A 68 6.83 3.51 15.09
N GLY A 69 5.96 2.56 14.80
CA GLY A 69 5.09 1.92 15.79
C GLY A 69 3.67 2.48 15.72
N ILE A 70 2.84 2.15 16.72
CA ILE A 70 1.43 2.54 16.80
C ILE A 70 1.01 2.84 18.23
N GLY A 71 0.10 3.79 18.41
CA GLY A 71 -0.45 4.15 19.70
C GLY A 71 0.66 4.52 20.71
N ALA A 72 0.63 3.92 21.90
CA ALA A 72 1.61 4.22 22.94
C ALA A 72 3.05 3.78 22.63
N ASP A 73 3.25 2.90 21.63
CA ASP A 73 4.57 2.44 21.17
C ASP A 73 5.07 3.20 19.94
N ALA A 74 4.36 4.26 19.53
CA ALA A 74 4.77 5.12 18.43
C ALA A 74 5.94 6.02 18.85
N GLU A 75 7.03 5.97 18.09
CA GLU A 75 8.26 6.73 18.34
C GLU A 75 8.48 7.72 17.20
N PRO A 76 8.61 9.03 17.47
CA PRO A 76 8.96 9.99 16.44
C PRO A 76 10.37 9.71 15.93
N THR A 77 10.59 9.91 14.63
CA THR A 77 11.88 9.63 14.00
C THR A 77 12.73 10.87 13.80
N GLY A 78 12.17 12.06 13.98
CA GLY A 78 12.84 13.34 13.80
C GLY A 78 12.94 13.78 12.34
N PHE A 79 12.12 13.24 11.43
CA PHE A 79 12.04 13.72 10.05
C PHE A 79 11.32 15.06 9.95
N GLY A 80 10.28 15.26 10.76
CA GLY A 80 9.31 16.34 10.64
C GLY A 80 8.12 15.95 9.77
N ALA A 81 7.34 16.93 9.34
CA ALA A 81 6.16 16.72 8.52
C ALA A 81 6.45 15.91 7.25
N ALA A 82 5.63 14.89 6.98
CA ALA A 82 5.77 14.03 5.82
C ALA A 82 4.44 13.85 5.07
N THR A 83 4.51 13.80 3.73
CA THR A 83 3.38 13.55 2.84
C THR A 83 3.35 12.14 2.29
N ALA A 84 4.51 11.51 2.14
CA ALA A 84 4.64 10.15 1.62
C ALA A 84 5.79 9.41 2.32
N ILE A 85 5.64 8.08 2.45
CA ILE A 85 6.64 7.21 3.05
C ILE A 85 6.67 5.85 2.37
N GLY A 86 7.87 5.31 2.15
CA GLY A 86 8.08 3.98 1.61
C GLY A 86 9.23 3.26 2.31
N SER A 87 9.36 1.95 2.05
CA SER A 87 10.42 1.12 2.60
C SER A 87 10.92 0.09 1.58
N ASP A 88 12.23 -0.01 1.46
CA ASP A 88 12.96 -1.04 0.70
C ASP A 88 14.00 -1.78 1.55
N GLY A 89 13.79 -1.81 2.88
CA GLY A 89 14.76 -2.21 3.90
C GLY A 89 15.32 -1.00 4.65
N THR A 90 15.21 0.19 4.07
CA THR A 90 15.38 1.50 4.72
C THR A 90 14.14 2.34 4.49
N LEU A 91 13.86 3.32 5.35
CA LEU A 91 12.78 4.26 5.10
C LEU A 91 13.20 5.34 4.11
N LEU A 92 12.31 5.69 3.21
CA LEU A 92 12.37 6.87 2.35
C LEU A 92 11.12 7.70 2.62
N ALA A 93 11.28 8.97 2.96
CA ALA A 93 10.16 9.87 3.25
C ALA A 93 10.28 11.16 2.44
N ALA A 94 9.14 11.76 2.14
CA ALA A 94 9.06 13.03 1.45
C ALA A 94 8.26 14.04 2.28
N ALA A 95 8.82 15.25 2.42
CA ALA A 95 8.21 16.37 3.11
C ALA A 95 7.32 17.22 2.17
N PRO A 96 6.40 18.02 2.71
CA PRO A 96 5.55 18.91 1.90
C PRO A 96 6.31 19.94 1.07
N ASP A 97 7.53 20.31 1.46
CA ASP A 97 8.39 21.24 0.72
C ASP A 97 9.17 20.58 -0.42
N GLY A 98 9.01 19.25 -0.57
CA GLY A 98 9.67 18.45 -1.59
C GLY A 98 10.98 17.83 -1.15
N THR A 99 11.47 18.08 0.06
CA THR A 99 12.65 17.40 0.59
C THR A 99 12.38 15.89 0.66
N VAL A 100 13.30 15.10 0.12
CA VAL A 100 13.28 13.64 0.21
C VAL A 100 14.49 13.18 0.98
N ALA A 101 14.29 12.37 2.02
CA ALA A 101 15.39 11.85 2.83
C ALA A 101 15.23 10.34 3.09
N ARG A 102 16.37 9.69 3.26
CA ARG A 102 16.49 8.27 3.58
C ARG A 102 16.98 8.08 5.00
N ARG A 103 16.36 7.15 5.74
CA ARG A 103 16.71 6.84 7.12
C ARG A 103 17.56 5.59 7.20
N ARG A 104 18.78 5.71 7.75
CA ARG A 104 19.69 4.60 8.04
C ARG A 104 20.26 4.73 9.43
N ASP A 105 20.41 3.63 10.12
CA ASP A 105 20.99 3.57 11.47
C ASP A 105 20.35 4.57 12.45
N GLY A 106 19.07 4.89 12.22
CA GLY A 106 18.31 5.83 13.05
C GLY A 106 18.39 7.29 12.61
N GLU A 107 19.20 7.66 11.63
CA GLU A 107 19.40 9.03 11.18
C GLU A 107 18.84 9.27 9.76
N TRP A 108 18.29 10.47 9.53
CA TRP A 108 17.83 10.92 8.24
C TRP A 108 18.96 11.64 7.47
N THR A 109 19.08 11.33 6.20
CA THR A 109 19.99 11.98 5.25
C THR A 109 19.20 12.42 4.04
N ASP A 110 19.28 13.70 3.70
CA ASP A 110 18.66 14.26 2.50
C ASP A 110 19.29 13.63 1.25
N VAL A 111 18.45 13.13 0.34
CA VAL A 111 18.87 12.52 -0.92
C VAL A 111 18.37 13.31 -2.13
N GLY A 112 17.57 14.35 -1.93
CA GLY A 112 17.15 15.23 -3.00
C GLY A 112 15.95 16.10 -2.67
N THR A 113 15.54 16.90 -3.67
CA THR A 113 14.32 17.69 -3.63
C THR A 113 13.50 17.38 -4.87
N ILE A 114 12.24 17.02 -4.69
CA ILE A 114 11.30 16.62 -5.74
C ILE A 114 10.06 17.50 -5.63
N GLU A 115 9.58 18.02 -6.75
CA GLU A 115 8.40 18.88 -6.79
C GLU A 115 7.11 18.06 -6.54
N GLU A 116 6.33 18.42 -5.54
CA GLU A 116 5.08 17.76 -5.16
C GLU A 116 5.18 16.23 -5.15
N PRO A 117 5.96 15.62 -4.25
CA PRO A 117 6.03 14.17 -4.10
C PRO A 117 4.67 13.66 -3.60
N ARG A 118 4.15 12.59 -4.23
CA ARG A 118 2.79 12.11 -4.04
C ARG A 118 2.72 10.73 -3.39
N ALA A 119 3.60 9.83 -3.81
CA ALA A 119 3.65 8.46 -3.31
C ALA A 119 5.07 7.92 -3.37
N ILE A 120 5.38 6.98 -2.47
CA ILE A 120 6.67 6.30 -2.42
C ILE A 120 6.43 4.79 -2.29
N ASP A 121 7.01 4.00 -3.19
CA ASP A 121 7.13 2.56 -3.01
C ASP A 121 8.56 2.10 -3.26
N GLY A 122 9.20 1.57 -2.20
CA GLY A 122 10.60 1.16 -2.25
C GLY A 122 11.55 2.35 -2.46
N ASP A 123 12.24 2.33 -3.58
CA ASP A 123 13.17 3.37 -4.02
C ASP A 123 12.55 4.35 -5.04
N LEU A 124 11.28 4.17 -5.40
CA LEU A 124 10.58 5.01 -6.36
C LEU A 124 9.72 6.06 -5.68
N VAL A 125 9.71 7.25 -6.26
CA VAL A 125 8.87 8.38 -5.87
C VAL A 125 8.04 8.83 -7.08
N ALA A 126 6.72 8.84 -6.92
CA ALA A 126 5.80 9.49 -7.85
C ALA A 126 5.66 10.97 -7.50
N ALA A 127 5.70 11.84 -8.49
CA ALA A 127 5.65 13.29 -8.29
C ALA A 127 4.88 14.02 -9.40
N ALA A 128 4.60 15.29 -9.18
CA ALA A 128 3.93 16.15 -10.17
C ALA A 128 4.68 16.25 -11.49
N ASN A 129 6.00 16.11 -11.47
CA ASN A 129 6.90 16.25 -12.61
C ASN A 129 7.56 14.91 -13.01
N GLY A 130 6.98 13.76 -12.65
CA GLY A 130 7.40 12.45 -13.15
C GLY A 130 7.69 11.41 -12.08
N VAL A 131 8.48 10.42 -12.42
CA VAL A 131 8.95 9.37 -11.52
C VAL A 131 10.44 9.53 -11.26
N TYR A 132 10.81 9.40 -9.99
CA TYR A 132 12.20 9.45 -9.53
C TYR A 132 12.59 8.13 -8.91
N ARG A 133 13.87 7.77 -9.06
CA ARG A 133 14.50 6.69 -8.31
C ARG A 133 15.52 7.27 -7.37
N CYS A 134 15.36 6.98 -6.08
CA CYS A 134 16.19 7.52 -5.03
C CYS A 134 17.17 6.47 -4.51
N SER A 135 18.47 6.72 -4.70
CA SER A 135 19.56 5.96 -4.13
C SER A 135 19.84 6.40 -2.68
N ASP A 136 20.98 6.00 -2.16
CA ASP A 136 21.44 6.43 -0.84
C ASP A 136 21.93 7.88 -0.79
N THR A 137 22.20 8.46 -1.95
CA THR A 137 22.88 9.75 -2.07
C THR A 137 22.14 10.76 -2.96
N ASP A 138 21.26 10.29 -3.85
CA ASP A 138 20.59 11.16 -4.81
C ASP A 138 19.27 10.57 -5.30
N CYS A 139 18.38 11.43 -5.81
CA CYS A 139 17.16 11.07 -6.51
C CYS A 139 17.30 11.45 -7.98
N GLN A 140 17.15 10.49 -8.88
CA GLN A 140 17.27 10.69 -10.31
C GLN A 140 15.90 10.60 -10.98
N HIS A 141 15.55 11.57 -11.83
CA HIS A 141 14.36 11.49 -12.66
C HIS A 141 14.50 10.36 -13.69
N VAL A 142 13.56 9.41 -13.67
CA VAL A 142 13.60 8.21 -14.52
C VAL A 142 12.52 8.21 -15.61
N GLY A 143 11.83 9.33 -15.80
CA GLY A 143 10.88 9.57 -16.88
C GLY A 143 9.45 9.83 -16.42
N LEU A 144 8.55 9.90 -17.38
CA LEU A 144 7.20 10.44 -17.32
C LEU A 144 7.18 11.94 -16.95
N ASP A 145 6.08 12.62 -17.32
CA ASP A 145 5.92 14.05 -17.05
C ASP A 145 5.14 14.31 -15.75
N ALA A 146 4.38 13.33 -15.30
CA ALA A 146 3.67 13.32 -14.02
C ALA A 146 3.32 11.89 -13.62
N ALA A 147 3.31 11.60 -12.33
CA ALA A 147 2.81 10.34 -11.78
C ALA A 147 1.95 10.61 -10.53
N ALA A 148 0.86 9.86 -10.39
CA ALA A 148 0.02 9.89 -9.21
C ALA A 148 0.51 8.91 -8.15
N ASP A 149 0.98 7.72 -8.60
CA ASP A 149 1.40 6.64 -7.73
C ASP A 149 2.39 5.71 -8.45
N VAL A 150 3.15 4.92 -7.68
CA VAL A 150 4.15 3.97 -8.16
C VAL A 150 4.12 2.66 -7.40
N ALA A 151 4.47 1.56 -8.09
CA ALA A 151 4.76 0.26 -7.50
C ALA A 151 6.14 -0.21 -7.97
N ALA A 152 7.04 -0.49 -7.03
CA ALA A 152 8.43 -0.85 -7.32
C ALA A 152 8.65 -2.37 -7.48
N ALA A 153 7.75 -3.20 -6.95
CA ALA A 153 7.94 -4.64 -6.90
C ALA A 153 7.88 -5.30 -8.29
N GLY A 154 8.83 -6.18 -8.57
CA GLY A 154 8.91 -6.92 -9.84
C GLY A 154 9.31 -6.05 -11.02
N THR A 155 8.42 -5.82 -11.94
CA THR A 155 8.54 -4.78 -12.96
C THR A 155 7.87 -3.52 -12.45
N PRO A 156 8.60 -2.40 -12.27
CA PRO A 156 8.01 -1.18 -11.76
C PRO A 156 6.87 -0.64 -12.63
N HIS A 157 5.84 -0.11 -11.97
CA HIS A 157 4.69 0.52 -12.61
C HIS A 157 4.46 1.92 -12.06
N ALA A 158 3.83 2.76 -12.88
CA ALA A 158 3.40 4.11 -12.50
C ALA A 158 1.97 4.36 -12.98
N ALA A 159 1.14 4.89 -12.09
CA ALA A 159 -0.20 5.37 -12.37
C ALA A 159 -0.14 6.85 -12.78
N THR A 160 -0.76 7.19 -13.90
CA THR A 160 -0.77 8.56 -14.45
C THR A 160 -2.17 8.92 -14.95
N ALA A 161 -2.38 10.20 -15.24
CA ALA A 161 -3.63 10.68 -15.84
C ALA A 161 -3.90 10.11 -17.24
N ASP A 162 -2.84 9.69 -17.95
CA ASP A 162 -2.93 9.21 -19.34
C ASP A 162 -2.86 7.69 -19.48
N GLY A 163 -2.46 6.99 -18.42
CA GLY A 163 -2.33 5.53 -18.45
C GLY A 163 -1.66 4.93 -17.24
N LEU A 164 -1.66 3.60 -17.24
CA LEU A 164 -0.80 2.78 -16.40
C LEU A 164 0.44 2.41 -17.21
N TYR A 165 1.61 2.75 -16.69
CA TYR A 165 2.88 2.52 -17.38
C TYR A 165 3.72 1.48 -16.63
N ARG A 166 4.50 0.69 -17.40
CA ARG A 166 5.50 -0.24 -16.87
C ARG A 166 6.91 0.19 -17.31
N LEU A 167 7.87 0.01 -16.45
CA LEU A 167 9.28 0.30 -16.74
C LEU A 167 9.93 -0.88 -17.45
N GLY A 168 10.53 -0.63 -18.61
CA GLY A 168 11.38 -1.55 -19.37
C GLY A 168 12.65 -0.81 -19.79
N ASN A 169 12.96 -0.78 -21.08
CA ASN A 169 13.98 0.13 -21.64
C ASN A 169 13.45 1.59 -21.77
N GLY A 170 12.64 2.03 -20.83
CA GLY A 170 11.85 3.24 -20.75
C GLY A 170 10.43 2.89 -20.34
N TRP A 171 9.60 3.89 -20.10
CA TRP A 171 8.21 3.71 -19.73
C TRP A 171 7.38 3.33 -20.93
N LEU A 172 6.65 2.23 -20.84
CA LEU A 172 5.76 1.68 -21.85
C LEU A 172 4.34 1.65 -21.28
N GLN A 173 3.39 2.21 -22.00
CA GLN A 173 1.98 2.17 -21.61
C GLN A 173 1.46 0.73 -21.63
N ALA A 174 0.96 0.26 -20.49
CA ALA A 174 0.39 -1.07 -20.29
C ALA A 174 -1.14 -1.04 -20.47
N VAL A 175 -1.80 0.01 -19.96
CA VAL A 175 -3.25 0.23 -20.06
C VAL A 175 -3.52 1.71 -20.29
N GLU A 176 -4.43 2.04 -21.21
CA GLU A 176 -4.92 3.41 -21.42
C GLU A 176 -5.94 3.80 -20.34
N GLY A 177 -6.00 5.07 -19.97
CA GLY A 177 -6.96 5.62 -19.02
C GLY A 177 -6.32 6.44 -17.92
N SER A 178 -7.13 7.09 -17.08
CA SER A 178 -6.63 7.87 -15.94
C SER A 178 -6.55 7.00 -14.71
N PHE A 179 -5.34 6.64 -14.32
CA PHE A 179 -5.06 5.83 -13.13
C PHE A 179 -4.58 6.71 -11.98
N ALA A 180 -5.13 6.48 -10.79
CA ALA A 180 -4.79 7.22 -9.58
C ALA A 180 -3.95 6.40 -8.59
N MET A 181 -3.94 5.05 -8.74
CA MET A 181 -3.26 4.15 -7.82
C MET A 181 -2.72 2.94 -8.56
N VAL A 182 -1.58 2.42 -8.11
CA VAL A 182 -1.02 1.12 -8.48
C VAL A 182 -0.30 0.50 -7.29
N SER A 183 -0.60 -0.76 -6.98
CA SER A 183 0.06 -1.52 -5.90
C SER A 183 0.43 -2.91 -6.38
N ALA A 184 1.60 -3.42 -5.98
CA ALA A 184 2.10 -4.73 -6.36
C ALA A 184 2.42 -5.58 -5.13
N ASP A 185 2.01 -6.84 -5.20
CA ASP A 185 2.28 -7.83 -4.16
C ASP A 185 3.73 -8.29 -4.23
N ARG A 186 4.54 -7.80 -3.30
CA ARG A 186 5.98 -8.15 -3.18
C ARG A 186 6.22 -9.65 -2.98
N SER A 187 5.23 -10.38 -2.41
CA SER A 187 5.36 -11.82 -2.16
C SER A 187 5.27 -12.67 -3.42
N THR A 188 4.64 -12.15 -4.47
CA THR A 188 4.42 -12.84 -5.75
C THR A 188 5.28 -12.29 -6.90
N ALA A 189 5.96 -11.17 -6.69
CA ALA A 189 6.80 -10.52 -7.68
C ALA A 189 8.21 -11.12 -7.72
N ASP A 190 8.77 -11.27 -8.93
CA ASP A 190 10.16 -11.61 -9.17
C ASP A 190 10.88 -10.49 -9.92
N PRO A 191 12.22 -10.33 -9.81
CA PRO A 191 12.94 -9.32 -10.56
C PRO A 191 12.62 -9.34 -12.05
N GLY A 192 12.07 -8.25 -12.58
CA GLY A 192 11.64 -8.13 -13.98
C GLY A 192 10.31 -8.80 -14.33
N ALA A 193 9.59 -9.37 -13.35
CA ALA A 193 8.28 -9.96 -13.56
C ALA A 193 7.29 -9.48 -12.50
N LEU A 194 6.24 -8.78 -12.93
CA LEU A 194 5.15 -8.38 -12.07
C LEU A 194 4.33 -9.61 -11.68
N GLY A 195 4.15 -9.82 -10.38
CA GLY A 195 3.24 -10.82 -9.85
C GLY A 195 1.80 -10.31 -9.79
N ARG A 196 1.09 -10.66 -8.72
CA ARG A 196 -0.22 -10.11 -8.41
C ARG A 196 -0.11 -8.60 -8.14
N ALA A 197 -0.93 -7.82 -8.81
CA ALA A 197 -0.95 -6.36 -8.64
C ALA A 197 -2.34 -5.83 -8.92
N HIS A 198 -2.61 -4.62 -8.41
CA HIS A 198 -3.86 -3.90 -8.65
C HIS A 198 -3.56 -2.46 -9.04
N ALA A 199 -4.43 -1.91 -9.89
CA ALA A 199 -4.41 -0.50 -10.24
C ALA A 199 -5.84 0.03 -10.30
N ALA A 200 -6.06 1.30 -10.01
CA ALA A 200 -7.39 1.87 -9.97
C ALA A 200 -7.52 3.18 -10.73
N THR A 201 -8.66 3.32 -11.38
CA THR A 201 -9.23 4.59 -11.86
C THR A 201 -10.24 5.10 -10.83
N ASP A 202 -10.87 6.26 -11.08
CA ASP A 202 -11.92 6.77 -10.19
C ASP A 202 -13.15 5.83 -10.05
N GLY A 203 -13.38 4.93 -11.01
CA GLY A 203 -14.58 4.09 -11.02
C GLY A 203 -14.34 2.60 -11.28
N ALA A 204 -13.10 2.14 -11.42
CA ALA A 204 -12.79 0.74 -11.71
C ALA A 204 -11.50 0.30 -11.04
N LEU A 205 -11.49 -0.94 -10.55
CA LEU A 205 -10.31 -1.64 -10.08
C LEU A 205 -9.85 -2.62 -11.16
N TYR A 206 -8.56 -2.67 -11.42
CA TYR A 206 -7.89 -3.60 -12.32
C TYR A 206 -7.03 -4.55 -11.54
N GLY A 207 -6.97 -5.80 -11.98
CA GLY A 207 -6.06 -6.82 -11.46
C GLY A 207 -5.08 -7.27 -12.52
N HIS A 208 -3.85 -7.53 -12.12
CA HIS A 208 -2.82 -8.13 -12.95
C HIS A 208 -2.69 -9.63 -12.65
N ALA A 209 -2.87 -10.44 -13.67
CA ALA A 209 -2.63 -11.89 -13.64
C ALA A 209 -2.23 -12.37 -15.04
N ASP A 210 -1.48 -13.46 -15.13
CA ASP A 210 -1.08 -14.10 -16.38
C ASP A 210 -0.42 -13.13 -17.39
N GLY A 211 0.30 -12.11 -16.88
CA GLY A 211 1.03 -11.13 -17.69
C GLY A 211 0.15 -10.02 -18.29
N GLY A 212 -1.11 -9.87 -17.87
CA GLY A 212 -2.02 -8.85 -18.35
C GLY A 212 -2.87 -8.17 -17.28
N TRP A 213 -3.41 -7.01 -17.60
CA TRP A 213 -4.31 -6.25 -16.76
C TRP A 213 -5.76 -6.45 -17.20
N THR A 214 -6.67 -6.75 -16.30
CA THR A 214 -8.09 -6.90 -16.56
C THR A 214 -8.91 -6.16 -15.52
N THR A 215 -10.07 -5.63 -15.93
CA THR A 215 -11.01 -5.00 -15.01
C THR A 215 -11.60 -6.03 -14.05
N ILE A 216 -11.70 -5.68 -12.78
CA ILE A 216 -12.34 -6.49 -11.75
C ILE A 216 -13.80 -6.09 -11.64
N ASP A 217 -14.71 -7.06 -11.85
CA ASP A 217 -16.13 -6.82 -11.74
C ASP A 217 -16.57 -6.54 -10.30
N GLY A 218 -17.61 -5.73 -10.14
CA GLY A 218 -18.27 -5.46 -8.85
C GLY A 218 -17.60 -4.40 -7.99
N VAL A 219 -16.44 -3.86 -8.39
CA VAL A 219 -15.77 -2.74 -7.69
C VAL A 219 -15.89 -1.47 -8.52
N GLN A 220 -16.96 -0.69 -8.28
CA GLN A 220 -17.21 0.59 -8.94
C GLN A 220 -17.05 1.75 -7.95
N LYS A 221 -15.91 1.77 -7.26
CA LYS A 221 -15.57 2.75 -6.22
C LYS A 221 -14.17 3.29 -6.46
N ARG A 222 -13.92 4.51 -6.00
CA ARG A 222 -12.58 5.07 -6.00
C ARG A 222 -11.73 4.37 -4.95
N VAL A 223 -11.04 3.32 -5.38
CA VAL A 223 -9.99 2.65 -4.59
C VAL A 223 -8.76 3.55 -4.58
N VAL A 224 -8.18 3.76 -3.41
CA VAL A 224 -7.01 4.64 -3.22
C VAL A 224 -5.76 3.89 -2.83
N ASP A 225 -5.90 2.68 -2.24
CA ASP A 225 -4.76 1.84 -1.91
C ASP A 225 -5.17 0.37 -1.76
N VAL A 226 -4.21 -0.54 -1.99
CA VAL A 226 -4.35 -1.99 -1.90
C VAL A 226 -3.17 -2.59 -1.17
N THR A 227 -3.46 -3.45 -0.19
CA THR A 227 -2.46 -4.20 0.55
C THR A 227 -2.66 -5.70 0.43
N TYR A 228 -1.58 -6.45 0.62
CA TYR A 228 -1.54 -7.88 0.46
C TYR A 228 -1.05 -8.54 1.74
N THR A 229 -1.62 -9.70 2.04
CA THR A 229 -1.15 -10.56 3.13
C THR A 229 -0.64 -11.87 2.54
N GLY A 230 0.34 -12.45 3.15
CA GLY A 230 0.94 -13.68 2.69
C GLY A 230 2.44 -13.54 2.53
N THR A 231 3.09 -14.66 2.59
CA THR A 231 4.52 -14.79 2.38
C THR A 231 4.76 -15.48 1.03
N ARG A 232 5.99 -15.42 0.55
CA ARG A 232 6.41 -16.14 -0.67
C ARG A 232 6.14 -17.66 -0.64
N ALA A 233 5.99 -18.22 0.56
CA ALA A 233 5.66 -19.62 0.79
C ALA A 233 4.14 -19.90 0.75
N GLU A 234 3.32 -18.86 0.89
CA GLU A 234 1.86 -18.94 0.95
C GLU A 234 1.28 -18.21 -0.27
N ALA A 235 1.14 -18.92 -1.38
CA ALA A 235 0.69 -18.37 -2.66
C ALA A 235 -0.72 -17.75 -2.66
N ALA A 236 -1.43 -17.74 -1.55
CA ALA A 236 -2.82 -17.33 -1.40
C ALA A 236 -3.07 -16.31 -0.28
N GLY A 237 -2.18 -15.35 -0.08
CA GLY A 237 -2.43 -14.25 0.85
C GLY A 237 -3.68 -13.45 0.46
N GLY A 238 -4.41 -12.92 1.47
CA GLY A 238 -5.57 -12.06 1.26
C GLY A 238 -5.21 -10.76 0.52
N VAL A 239 -6.19 -10.19 -0.15
CA VAL A 239 -6.10 -8.86 -0.76
C VAL A 239 -7.14 -7.97 -0.10
N TYR A 240 -6.70 -6.81 0.33
CA TYR A 240 -7.56 -5.80 0.94
C TYR A 240 -7.31 -4.46 0.28
N ALA A 241 -8.37 -3.73 0.02
CA ALA A 241 -8.33 -2.41 -0.59
C ALA A 241 -9.13 -1.42 0.24
N VAL A 242 -8.78 -0.15 0.17
CA VAL A 242 -9.57 0.93 0.78
C VAL A 242 -10.03 1.93 -0.26
N THR A 243 -11.20 2.50 -0.01
CA THR A 243 -11.72 3.59 -0.82
C THR A 243 -11.52 4.92 -0.12
N ALA A 244 -11.44 6.01 -0.88
CA ALA A 244 -11.35 7.37 -0.33
C ALA A 244 -12.48 7.70 0.67
N GLY A 245 -13.65 7.06 0.51
CA GLY A 245 -14.82 7.23 1.38
C GLY A 245 -14.83 6.36 2.64
N GLY A 246 -13.74 5.63 2.95
CA GLY A 246 -13.63 4.83 4.18
C GLY A 246 -14.34 3.49 4.13
N THR A 247 -14.47 2.88 2.97
CA THR A 247 -14.89 1.47 2.84
C THR A 247 -13.67 0.59 2.67
N LEU A 248 -13.52 -0.42 3.52
CA LEU A 248 -12.57 -1.52 3.34
C LEU A 248 -13.20 -2.56 2.42
N LEU A 249 -12.47 -3.02 1.45
CA LEU A 249 -12.84 -4.09 0.54
C LEU A 249 -11.97 -5.31 0.85
N SER A 250 -12.57 -6.49 0.96
CA SER A 250 -11.83 -7.75 1.12
C SER A 250 -12.14 -8.70 -0.01
N GLN A 251 -11.11 -9.29 -0.61
CA GLN A 251 -11.25 -10.28 -1.67
C GLN A 251 -11.62 -11.66 -1.10
N SER A 252 -12.55 -12.37 -1.75
CA SER A 252 -12.93 -13.74 -1.46
C SER A 252 -13.17 -14.52 -2.76
N ASP A 253 -13.34 -15.83 -2.68
CA ASP A 253 -13.67 -16.67 -3.85
C ASP A 253 -14.95 -16.23 -4.59
N GLY A 254 -15.85 -15.54 -3.90
CA GLY A 254 -17.11 -15.01 -4.46
C GLY A 254 -17.01 -13.55 -4.94
N GLY A 255 -15.82 -12.98 -5.02
CA GLY A 255 -15.59 -11.59 -5.39
C GLY A 255 -15.25 -10.68 -4.19
N TRP A 256 -15.45 -9.39 -4.35
CA TRP A 256 -15.12 -8.39 -3.34
C TRP A 256 -16.29 -8.13 -2.39
N ARG A 257 -16.01 -7.90 -1.12
CA ARG A 257 -16.97 -7.59 -0.07
C ARG A 257 -16.66 -6.24 0.56
N ASP A 258 -17.70 -5.46 0.78
CA ASP A 258 -17.66 -4.11 1.35
C ASP A 258 -17.79 -4.15 2.88
N HIS A 259 -16.94 -3.38 3.56
CA HIS A 259 -16.97 -3.19 5.01
C HIS A 259 -16.80 -1.70 5.32
N PRO A 260 -17.89 -0.95 5.56
CA PRO A 260 -17.79 0.45 5.93
C PRO A 260 -17.06 0.61 7.27
N LEU A 261 -15.99 1.41 7.30
CA LEU A 261 -15.19 1.65 8.51
C LEU A 261 -15.66 2.87 9.31
N GLY A 262 -16.49 3.72 8.73
CA GLY A 262 -16.88 5.00 9.33
C GLY A 262 -15.78 6.06 9.30
N LEU A 263 -14.70 5.81 8.58
CA LEU A 263 -13.60 6.74 8.34
C LEU A 263 -13.89 7.66 7.14
N ARG A 264 -13.13 8.74 7.02
CA ARG A 264 -13.19 9.67 5.89
C ARG A 264 -11.79 10.06 5.45
N SER A 265 -11.67 10.49 4.20
CA SER A 265 -10.38 10.93 3.63
C SER A 265 -9.29 9.89 3.91
N VAL A 266 -9.56 8.65 3.52
CA VAL A 266 -8.61 7.53 3.69
C VAL A 266 -7.59 7.61 2.56
N PRO A 267 -6.27 7.79 2.85
CA PRO A 267 -5.22 7.80 1.85
C PRO A 267 -4.53 6.44 1.66
N ALA A 268 -4.38 5.63 2.73
CA ALA A 268 -3.53 4.45 2.68
C ALA A 268 -4.02 3.30 3.56
N ILE A 269 -3.59 2.09 3.21
CA ILE A 269 -3.75 0.87 4.01
C ILE A 269 -2.47 0.03 3.97
N VAL A 270 -2.09 -0.53 5.11
CA VAL A 270 -0.99 -1.49 5.18
C VAL A 270 -1.39 -2.72 6.01
N ALA A 271 -0.99 -3.90 5.56
CA ALA A 271 -1.16 -5.15 6.30
C ALA A 271 0.10 -5.48 7.10
N ARG A 272 -0.10 -5.93 8.34
CA ARG A 272 0.96 -6.49 9.18
C ARG A 272 0.54 -7.88 9.63
N PRO A 273 1.33 -8.93 9.34
CA PRO A 273 1.10 -10.25 9.91
C PRO A 273 1.11 -10.18 11.44
N ASP A 274 0.14 -10.80 12.09
CA ASP A 274 0.14 -10.89 13.56
C ASP A 274 1.30 -11.77 14.01
N ARG A 275 2.23 -11.24 14.83
CA ARG A 275 3.43 -11.95 15.32
C ARG A 275 3.13 -13.01 16.40
N ASN A 276 1.86 -13.27 16.69
CA ASN A 276 1.46 -14.24 17.73
C ASN A 276 1.28 -15.68 17.22
N SER A 277 1.78 -15.99 16.02
CA SER A 277 1.76 -17.36 15.46
C SER A 277 3.15 -17.97 15.50
N VAL A 278 3.69 -18.21 16.69
CA VAL A 278 4.83 -19.11 16.95
C VAL A 278 4.52 -19.97 18.14
#